data_1b8bcc31b0c29d6193aff7498ddbcafc
#
_entry.id   1b8bcc31b0c29d6193aff7498ddbcafc
#
_cell.length_a   1.000
_cell.length_b   1.000
_cell.length_c   1.000
_cell.angle_alpha   90.00
_cell.angle_beta   90.00
_cell.angle_gamma   90.00
#
_symmetry.space_group_name_H-M   'P 1'
#
loop_
_entity.id
_entity.type
_entity.pdbx_description
1 polymer ?
#
loop_
_entity_poly.entity_id
_entity_poly.type
_entity_poly.pdbx_seq_one_letter_code
_entity_poly.pdbx_strand_id
1 'polypeptide(L)'
;LADNGKFTGRIRGLESAKKYYARAYAINDFGTVYSEEEITISTKSEKPNIITFPITLDSIKSDGTVHIGGELQNGGNSAATEWGICWSSSNKEPSIKDNHVAVEDSIFTYALSALKGATNYYVRAYAVNEHSLVGYGQTQTFKTPDIFTEKSIYIGEDRQYSASFVLNGQAYIVGGDLGDKRSNELFSYNVETNEWKSQQGCSVAYSHMAATVYNNRAYVIGGLDKQVGIECQVYTSENNSWLFEFPSLPKGRFNSVCFVYRDSLYVFGGTDNSSNMNEIVRYDLSTQNSGEWTTIAKVNEANQRGGVAFVVEDKVYAGLGEK
;
A
#
# COMPACT_ATOMS: atom_id res chain seq x y z
N LEU A 1 -37.98 63.15 -8.08
CA LEU A 1 -39.29 62.97 -7.47
C LEU A 1 -40.14 62.11 -8.37
N ALA A 2 -40.69 61.04 -7.84
CA ALA A 2 -41.51 60.10 -8.62
C ALA A 2 -42.80 60.73 -9.14
N ASP A 3 -43.12 60.48 -10.38
CA ASP A 3 -44.37 60.82 -10.99
C ASP A 3 -45.49 60.07 -10.23
N ASN A 4 -46.53 60.76 -9.76
CA ASN A 4 -47.66 60.21 -8.97
C ASN A 4 -47.36 59.67 -7.56
N GLY A 5 -46.30 60.12 -6.87
CA GLY A 5 -46.02 59.73 -5.51
C GLY A 5 -45.48 58.30 -5.34
N LYS A 6 -45.18 57.58 -6.44
CA LYS A 6 -44.55 56.26 -6.43
C LYS A 6 -43.04 56.36 -6.69
N PHE A 7 -42.28 55.63 -5.89
CA PHE A 7 -40.82 55.55 -6.09
C PHE A 7 -40.35 54.10 -5.86
N THR A 8 -39.24 53.76 -6.47
CA THR A 8 -38.53 52.51 -6.26
C THR A 8 -37.11 52.81 -5.73
N GLY A 9 -36.72 52.10 -4.70
CA GLY A 9 -35.37 52.19 -4.13
C GLY A 9 -34.62 50.83 -4.31
N ARG A 10 -33.34 50.90 -4.55
CA ARG A 10 -32.45 49.72 -4.55
C ARG A 10 -31.56 49.78 -3.33
N ILE A 11 -31.65 48.80 -2.44
CA ILE A 11 -30.78 48.62 -1.31
C ILE A 11 -29.60 47.73 -1.72
N ARG A 12 -28.37 48.11 -1.40
CA ARG A 12 -27.15 47.35 -1.70
C ARG A 12 -26.36 47.15 -0.40
N GLY A 13 -25.41 46.16 -0.43
CA GLY A 13 -24.55 45.90 0.72
C GLY A 13 -25.25 45.18 1.87
N LEU A 14 -26.37 44.51 1.61
CA LEU A 14 -27.03 43.67 2.60
C LEU A 14 -26.21 42.38 2.80
N GLU A 15 -26.05 41.99 4.07
CA GLU A 15 -25.40 40.72 4.44
C GLU A 15 -26.25 39.54 4.01
N SER A 16 -25.59 38.39 3.70
CA SER A 16 -26.23 37.13 3.33
C SER A 16 -27.01 36.51 4.49
N ALA A 17 -28.10 35.79 4.17
CA ALA A 17 -28.97 35.05 5.13
C ALA A 17 -29.49 35.90 6.30
N LYS A 18 -29.59 37.23 6.13
CA LYS A 18 -30.14 38.14 7.15
C LYS A 18 -31.54 38.61 6.77
N LYS A 19 -32.29 38.90 7.84
CA LYS A 19 -33.60 39.51 7.76
C LYS A 19 -33.49 41.01 7.99
N TYR A 20 -34.00 41.80 7.07
CA TYR A 20 -34.01 43.25 7.11
C TYR A 20 -35.46 43.71 7.10
N TYR A 21 -35.66 44.86 7.73
CA TYR A 21 -36.97 45.56 7.79
C TYR A 21 -36.81 46.89 7.09
N ALA A 22 -37.72 47.25 6.21
CA ALA A 22 -37.69 48.48 5.47
C ALA A 22 -39.03 49.19 5.52
N ARG A 23 -38.99 50.50 5.64
CA ARG A 23 -40.15 51.40 5.56
C ARG A 23 -39.89 52.53 4.59
N ALA A 24 -40.89 52.94 3.87
CA ALA A 24 -40.86 54.19 3.14
C ALA A 24 -40.96 55.36 4.11
N TYR A 25 -40.34 56.47 3.79
CA TYR A 25 -40.47 57.70 4.57
C TYR A 25 -40.57 58.91 3.65
N ALA A 26 -41.20 59.95 4.15
CA ALA A 26 -41.26 61.26 3.53
C ALA A 26 -40.86 62.34 4.57
N ILE A 27 -40.15 63.36 4.10
CA ILE A 27 -39.73 64.48 4.94
C ILE A 27 -40.25 65.79 4.33
N ASN A 28 -40.79 66.67 5.19
CA ASN A 28 -41.10 68.03 4.84
C ASN A 28 -40.65 68.99 5.98
N ASP A 29 -40.94 70.26 5.84
CA ASP A 29 -40.54 71.30 6.82
C ASP A 29 -41.13 71.09 8.26
N PHE A 30 -42.13 70.23 8.37
CA PHE A 30 -42.79 69.96 9.65
C PHE A 30 -42.35 68.64 10.28
N GLY A 31 -41.57 67.78 9.59
CA GLY A 31 -41.03 66.52 10.12
C GLY A 31 -40.97 65.36 9.15
N THR A 32 -40.68 64.19 9.72
CA THR A 32 -40.55 62.90 8.97
C THR A 32 -41.74 61.99 9.29
N VAL A 33 -42.35 61.43 8.26
CA VAL A 33 -43.42 60.42 8.40
C VAL A 33 -42.97 59.12 7.73
N TYR A 34 -43.21 57.99 8.41
CA TYR A 34 -42.95 56.63 7.91
C TYR A 34 -44.24 55.96 7.47
N SER A 35 -44.12 55.05 6.52
CA SER A 35 -45.23 54.17 6.11
C SER A 35 -45.72 53.32 7.31
N GLU A 36 -47.01 53.08 7.40
CA GLU A 36 -47.60 52.18 8.40
C GLU A 36 -47.15 50.76 8.19
N GLU A 37 -47.01 50.33 6.92
CA GLU A 37 -46.55 49.02 6.55
C GLU A 37 -45.02 48.95 6.54
N GLU A 38 -44.50 47.87 7.15
CA GLU A 38 -43.13 47.47 7.15
C GLU A 38 -42.91 46.29 6.17
N ILE A 39 -41.93 46.38 5.30
CA ILE A 39 -41.54 45.30 4.39
C ILE A 39 -40.41 44.52 5.03
N THR A 40 -40.62 43.21 5.14
CA THR A 40 -39.57 42.27 5.53
C THR A 40 -38.85 41.73 4.26
N ILE A 41 -37.52 41.87 4.26
CA ILE A 41 -36.63 41.41 3.21
C ILE A 41 -35.70 40.36 3.83
N SER A 42 -35.68 39.13 3.29
CA SER A 42 -34.70 38.11 3.68
C SER A 42 -33.70 37.93 2.54
N THR A 43 -32.45 38.14 2.80
CA THR A 43 -31.37 37.85 1.84
C THR A 43 -31.11 36.35 1.78
N LYS A 44 -30.75 35.85 0.59
CA LYS A 44 -30.43 34.43 0.40
C LYS A 44 -28.96 34.19 0.79
N SER A 45 -28.71 33.05 1.40
CA SER A 45 -27.36 32.54 1.56
C SER A 45 -26.89 31.89 0.24
N GLU A 46 -25.61 32.08 -0.08
CA GLU A 46 -24.97 31.47 -1.25
C GLU A 46 -24.10 30.31 -0.81
N LYS A 47 -23.92 29.32 -1.70
CA LYS A 47 -23.01 28.21 -1.47
C LYS A 47 -21.56 28.69 -1.57
N PRO A 48 -20.63 28.06 -0.82
CA PRO A 48 -19.20 28.27 -1.04
C PRO A 48 -18.80 27.97 -2.48
N ASN A 49 -17.77 28.67 -2.96
CA ASN A 49 -17.13 28.40 -4.23
C ASN A 49 -15.76 27.77 -3.96
N ILE A 50 -15.56 26.57 -4.49
CA ILE A 50 -14.34 25.78 -4.35
C ILE A 50 -13.97 25.14 -5.70
N ILE A 51 -12.67 25.06 -6.00
CA ILE A 51 -12.15 24.46 -7.22
C ILE A 51 -11.52 23.10 -6.90
N THR A 52 -11.79 22.10 -7.72
CA THR A 52 -11.03 20.83 -7.74
C THR A 52 -9.95 20.97 -8.80
N PHE A 53 -8.69 20.71 -8.45
CA PHE A 53 -7.59 20.72 -9.41
C PHE A 53 -7.67 19.49 -10.34
N PRO A 54 -7.24 19.63 -11.60
CA PRO A 54 -7.16 18.51 -12.53
C PRO A 54 -6.24 17.41 -12.00
N ILE A 55 -6.65 16.17 -12.18
CA ILE A 55 -5.82 14.99 -11.90
C ILE A 55 -5.00 14.68 -13.16
N THR A 56 -3.68 14.66 -13.02
CA THR A 56 -2.72 14.30 -14.08
C THR A 56 -2.18 12.89 -13.82
N LEU A 57 -1.48 12.31 -14.78
CA LEU A 57 -0.83 11.01 -14.61
C LEU A 57 0.16 11.02 -13.44
N ASP A 58 0.88 12.12 -13.22
CA ASP A 58 1.82 12.27 -12.10
C ASP A 58 1.13 12.31 -10.73
N SER A 59 -0.17 12.62 -10.71
CA SER A 59 -0.97 12.58 -9.47
C SER A 59 -1.25 11.15 -9.00
N ILE A 60 -1.15 10.14 -9.89
CA ILE A 60 -1.45 8.74 -9.61
C ILE A 60 -0.13 7.98 -9.44
N LYS A 61 0.12 7.46 -8.22
CA LYS A 61 1.34 6.71 -7.90
C LYS A 61 1.15 5.22 -8.15
N SER A 62 2.25 4.51 -8.38
CA SER A 62 2.27 3.06 -8.63
C SER A 62 1.74 2.23 -7.45
N ASP A 63 1.83 2.75 -6.23
CA ASP A 63 1.27 2.14 -5.02
C ASP A 63 -0.24 2.34 -4.85
N GLY A 64 -0.90 3.01 -5.81
CA GLY A 64 -2.32 3.31 -5.78
C GLY A 64 -2.69 4.57 -5.02
N THR A 65 -1.73 5.30 -4.46
CA THR A 65 -1.96 6.62 -3.86
C THR A 65 -2.25 7.66 -4.95
N VAL A 66 -3.25 8.51 -4.72
CA VAL A 66 -3.63 9.57 -5.65
C VAL A 66 -3.60 10.92 -4.95
N HIS A 67 -2.85 11.86 -5.51
CA HIS A 67 -2.77 13.23 -5.01
C HIS A 67 -3.87 14.08 -5.62
N ILE A 68 -4.75 14.62 -4.78
CA ILE A 68 -5.92 15.40 -5.18
C ILE A 68 -5.82 16.77 -4.53
N GLY A 69 -5.91 17.80 -5.35
CA GLY A 69 -5.84 19.18 -4.88
C GLY A 69 -7.13 19.95 -5.09
N GLY A 70 -7.22 21.07 -4.39
CA GLY A 70 -8.31 22.03 -4.53
C GLY A 70 -7.98 23.37 -3.89
N GLU A 71 -8.85 24.35 -4.16
CA GLU A 71 -8.73 25.71 -3.63
C GLU A 71 -10.10 26.26 -3.26
N LEU A 72 -10.22 26.69 -2.00
CA LEU A 72 -11.39 27.44 -1.54
C LEU A 72 -11.31 28.89 -2.05
N GLN A 73 -12.23 29.29 -2.92
CA GLN A 73 -12.30 30.65 -3.47
C GLN A 73 -13.00 31.61 -2.52
N ASN A 74 -14.15 31.19 -1.98
CA ASN A 74 -14.92 31.98 -1.00
C ASN A 74 -15.98 31.12 -0.32
N GLY A 75 -16.53 31.62 0.79
CA GLY A 75 -17.58 30.97 1.58
C GLY A 75 -19.02 31.20 1.10
N GLY A 76 -19.26 31.85 -0.05
CA GLY A 76 -20.62 32.17 -0.55
C GLY A 76 -21.27 33.32 0.20
N ASN A 77 -20.60 34.46 0.29
CA ASN A 77 -20.99 35.65 1.07
C ASN A 77 -21.13 35.42 2.59
N SER A 78 -20.54 34.33 3.11
CA SER A 78 -20.45 33.98 4.51
C SER A 78 -19.14 33.23 4.78
N ALA A 79 -18.78 33.02 6.05
CA ALA A 79 -17.56 32.29 6.37
C ALA A 79 -17.68 30.81 5.96
N ALA A 80 -16.66 30.27 5.31
CA ALA A 80 -16.52 28.83 5.17
C ALA A 80 -16.06 28.25 6.51
N THR A 81 -16.67 27.16 6.93
CA THR A 81 -16.39 26.49 8.22
C THR A 81 -15.66 25.16 8.05
N GLU A 82 -15.75 24.55 6.87
CA GLU A 82 -15.10 23.27 6.54
C GLU A 82 -14.89 23.18 5.04
N TRP A 83 -13.77 22.56 4.62
CA TRP A 83 -13.50 22.23 3.22
C TRP A 83 -12.56 21.03 3.12
N GLY A 84 -12.54 20.37 1.96
CA GLY A 84 -11.75 19.18 1.72
C GLY A 84 -12.10 18.49 0.43
N ILE A 85 -11.97 17.16 0.40
CA ILE A 85 -12.33 16.32 -0.74
C ILE A 85 -13.40 15.30 -0.37
N CYS A 86 -14.24 14.95 -1.33
CA CYS A 86 -15.15 13.80 -1.24
C CYS A 86 -14.99 12.91 -2.49
N TRP A 87 -15.13 11.58 -2.31
CA TRP A 87 -14.93 10.61 -3.38
C TRP A 87 -15.85 9.40 -3.28
N SER A 88 -16.06 8.75 -4.42
CA SER A 88 -16.86 7.52 -4.53
C SER A 88 -16.41 6.71 -5.75
N SER A 89 -16.54 5.38 -5.69
CA SER A 89 -16.36 4.50 -6.85
C SER A 89 -17.68 4.24 -7.61
N SER A 90 -18.82 4.59 -7.03
CA SER A 90 -20.17 4.34 -7.60
C SER A 90 -20.93 5.62 -7.92
N ASN A 91 -20.77 6.68 -7.12
CA ASN A 91 -21.42 7.95 -7.33
C ASN A 91 -20.54 8.87 -8.18
N LYS A 92 -21.03 9.25 -9.39
CA LYS A 92 -20.34 10.12 -10.33
C LYS A 92 -20.25 11.58 -9.87
N GLU A 93 -21.08 11.98 -8.94
CA GLU A 93 -21.07 13.30 -8.30
C GLU A 93 -20.97 13.14 -6.79
N PRO A 94 -19.78 12.72 -6.26
CA PRO A 94 -19.63 12.44 -4.85
C PRO A 94 -19.93 13.67 -3.99
N SER A 95 -20.45 13.46 -2.83
CA SER A 95 -20.85 14.48 -1.86
C SER A 95 -20.28 14.19 -0.49
N ILE A 96 -20.49 15.07 0.46
CA ILE A 96 -20.11 14.84 1.88
C ILE A 96 -20.87 13.69 2.53
N LYS A 97 -21.86 13.08 1.84
CA LYS A 97 -22.52 11.85 2.27
C LYS A 97 -21.78 10.58 1.83
N ASP A 98 -20.89 10.70 0.87
CA ASP A 98 -19.95 9.66 0.44
C ASP A 98 -18.68 9.71 1.33
N ASN A 99 -17.61 9.03 0.91
CA ASN A 99 -16.34 9.20 1.61
C ASN A 99 -15.86 10.64 1.48
N HIS A 100 -15.43 11.23 2.57
CA HIS A 100 -14.86 12.58 2.56
C HIS A 100 -13.83 12.78 3.66
N VAL A 101 -13.00 13.80 3.50
CA VAL A 101 -12.02 14.23 4.49
C VAL A 101 -11.88 15.75 4.43
N ALA A 102 -11.85 16.38 5.59
CA ALA A 102 -11.59 17.80 5.72
C ALA A 102 -10.07 18.07 5.75
N VAL A 103 -9.68 19.26 5.30
CA VAL A 103 -8.29 19.76 5.31
C VAL A 103 -8.22 21.14 5.96
N GLU A 104 -7.02 21.57 6.37
CA GLU A 104 -6.83 22.84 7.07
C GLU A 104 -6.56 24.02 6.13
N ASP A 105 -5.69 23.80 5.14
CA ASP A 105 -5.28 24.84 4.21
C ASP A 105 -6.34 25.12 3.14
N SER A 106 -6.54 26.39 2.78
CA SER A 106 -7.49 26.80 1.74
C SER A 106 -7.04 26.42 0.31
N ILE A 107 -5.73 26.31 0.09
CA ILE A 107 -5.12 25.68 -1.10
C ILE A 107 -4.44 24.43 -0.61
N PHE A 108 -4.86 23.29 -1.10
CA PHE A 108 -4.44 21.99 -0.56
C PHE A 108 -4.13 20.95 -1.62
N THR A 109 -3.33 19.97 -1.21
CA THR A 109 -3.17 18.69 -1.89
C THR A 109 -3.25 17.58 -0.84
N TYR A 110 -4.14 16.62 -1.07
CA TYR A 110 -4.37 15.48 -0.18
C TYR A 110 -3.95 14.18 -0.84
N ALA A 111 -3.20 13.34 -0.15
CA ALA A 111 -2.79 12.01 -0.61
C ALA A 111 -3.85 10.98 -0.23
N LEU A 112 -4.68 10.61 -1.18
CA LEU A 112 -5.73 9.61 -1.00
C LEU A 112 -5.16 8.21 -1.23
N SER A 113 -5.14 7.38 -0.20
CA SER A 113 -4.58 6.03 -0.19
C SER A 113 -5.62 4.95 0.16
N ALA A 114 -5.21 3.70 0.18
CA ALA A 114 -6.06 2.54 0.49
C ALA A 114 -7.29 2.39 -0.43
N LEU A 115 -7.17 2.84 -1.66
CA LEU A 115 -8.17 2.66 -2.69
C LEU A 115 -8.11 1.24 -3.28
N LYS A 116 -9.25 0.72 -3.71
CA LYS A 116 -9.31 -0.56 -4.43
C LYS A 116 -8.61 -0.42 -5.78
N GLY A 117 -7.72 -1.36 -6.11
CA GLY A 117 -7.01 -1.40 -7.39
C GLY A 117 -7.94 -1.60 -8.60
N ALA A 118 -7.48 -1.25 -9.80
CA ALA A 118 -8.17 -1.36 -11.08
C ALA A 118 -9.57 -0.70 -11.10
N THR A 119 -9.85 0.24 -10.20
CA THR A 119 -11.20 0.79 -9.94
C THR A 119 -11.27 2.25 -10.39
N ASN A 120 -12.38 2.61 -11.05
CA ASN A 120 -12.68 4.00 -11.37
C ASN A 120 -13.23 4.72 -10.13
N TYR A 121 -12.69 5.90 -9.87
CA TYR A 121 -13.14 6.81 -8.82
C TYR A 121 -13.52 8.17 -9.38
N TYR A 122 -14.49 8.76 -8.73
CA TYR A 122 -14.92 10.14 -8.92
C TYR A 122 -14.58 10.91 -7.66
N VAL A 123 -14.01 12.10 -7.80
CA VAL A 123 -13.58 12.91 -6.68
C VAL A 123 -13.79 14.38 -6.97
N ARG A 124 -14.14 15.16 -5.97
CA ARG A 124 -14.20 16.61 -6.06
C ARG A 124 -13.94 17.27 -4.71
N ALA A 125 -13.49 18.50 -4.76
CA ALA A 125 -13.41 19.36 -3.59
C ALA A 125 -14.81 19.75 -3.12
N TYR A 126 -14.98 19.96 -1.82
CA TYR A 126 -16.21 20.48 -1.22
C TYR A 126 -15.87 21.57 -0.20
N ALA A 127 -16.83 22.47 0.06
CA ALA A 127 -16.77 23.40 1.15
C ALA A 127 -18.16 23.59 1.78
N VAL A 128 -18.18 23.80 3.09
CA VAL A 128 -19.38 24.08 3.88
C VAL A 128 -19.25 25.48 4.49
N ASN A 129 -20.32 26.26 4.52
CA ASN A 129 -20.31 27.54 5.20
C ASN A 129 -21.10 27.51 6.52
N GLU A 130 -21.05 28.61 7.29
CA GLU A 130 -21.74 28.75 8.57
C GLU A 130 -23.28 28.56 8.50
N HIS A 131 -23.85 28.64 7.29
CA HIS A 131 -25.26 28.36 7.05
C HIS A 131 -25.52 26.91 6.59
N SER A 132 -24.54 26.01 6.74
CA SER A 132 -24.61 24.60 6.34
C SER A 132 -24.89 24.40 4.84
N LEU A 133 -24.61 25.38 4.00
CA LEU A 133 -24.68 25.21 2.55
C LEU A 133 -23.37 24.61 2.05
N VAL A 134 -23.51 23.60 1.18
CA VAL A 134 -22.36 22.90 0.61
C VAL A 134 -22.15 23.28 -0.85
N GLY A 135 -20.95 23.75 -1.16
CA GLY A 135 -20.45 23.97 -2.50
C GLY A 135 -19.52 22.83 -2.92
N TYR A 136 -19.47 22.53 -4.21
CA TYR A 136 -18.60 21.48 -4.77
C TYR A 136 -17.88 22.01 -5.98
N GLY A 137 -16.61 21.63 -6.13
CA GLY A 137 -15.83 21.84 -7.33
C GLY A 137 -16.22 20.86 -8.44
N GLN A 138 -15.59 20.99 -9.61
CA GLN A 138 -15.79 20.06 -10.71
C GLN A 138 -15.33 18.65 -10.33
N THR A 139 -16.12 17.65 -10.68
CA THR A 139 -15.76 16.25 -10.50
C THR A 139 -14.60 15.87 -11.42
N GLN A 140 -13.55 15.31 -10.86
CA GLN A 140 -12.45 14.67 -11.58
C GLN A 140 -12.65 13.16 -11.53
N THR A 141 -12.12 12.46 -12.53
CA THR A 141 -12.20 11.00 -12.63
C THR A 141 -10.81 10.44 -12.81
N PHE A 142 -10.52 9.36 -12.10
CA PHE A 142 -9.29 8.60 -12.29
C PHE A 142 -9.56 7.11 -12.12
N LYS A 143 -8.65 6.29 -12.66
CA LYS A 143 -8.61 4.86 -12.42
C LYS A 143 -7.36 4.53 -11.64
N THR A 144 -7.53 3.82 -10.51
CA THR A 144 -6.38 3.31 -9.75
C THR A 144 -5.61 2.27 -10.58
N PRO A 145 -4.28 2.18 -10.43
CA PRO A 145 -3.49 1.11 -11.04
C PRO A 145 -4.04 -0.27 -10.64
N ASP A 146 -3.85 -1.25 -11.50
CA ASP A 146 -4.02 -2.63 -11.08
C ASP A 146 -2.83 -3.02 -10.21
N ILE A 147 -3.11 -3.48 -8.99
CA ILE A 147 -2.07 -3.98 -8.08
C ILE A 147 -1.56 -5.37 -8.52
N PHE A 148 -2.31 -6.06 -9.38
CA PHE A 148 -1.91 -7.31 -10.00
C PHE A 148 -1.68 -7.06 -11.50
N THR A 149 -0.44 -6.82 -11.87
CA THR A 149 -0.06 -6.75 -13.29
C THR A 149 0.45 -8.12 -13.73
N GLU A 150 -0.02 -8.58 -14.86
CA GLU A 150 0.54 -9.76 -15.51
C GLU A 150 2.02 -9.52 -15.82
N LYS A 151 2.85 -10.47 -15.43
CA LYS A 151 4.30 -10.46 -15.65
C LYS A 151 4.65 -11.49 -16.72
N SER A 152 5.89 -11.44 -17.21
CA SER A 152 6.34 -12.43 -18.20
C SER A 152 6.19 -13.84 -17.68
N ILE A 153 5.80 -14.73 -18.56
CA ILE A 153 5.62 -16.16 -18.26
C ILE A 153 6.96 -16.74 -17.80
N TYR A 154 6.90 -17.55 -16.76
CA TYR A 154 8.05 -18.30 -16.28
C TYR A 154 8.59 -19.23 -17.41
N ILE A 155 9.90 -19.22 -17.61
CA ILE A 155 10.56 -19.89 -18.74
C ILE A 155 11.00 -21.34 -18.46
N GLY A 156 10.95 -21.78 -17.20
CA GLY A 156 11.27 -23.15 -16.81
C GLY A 156 10.08 -24.08 -16.91
N GLU A 157 10.30 -25.37 -16.65
CA GLU A 157 9.23 -26.36 -16.53
C GLU A 157 8.36 -26.10 -15.30
N ASP A 158 7.07 -26.42 -15.35
CA ASP A 158 6.15 -26.34 -14.21
C ASP A 158 6.69 -27.13 -13.03
N ARG A 159 6.70 -26.51 -11.85
CA ARG A 159 7.31 -27.09 -10.66
C ARG A 159 6.60 -26.70 -9.37
N GLN A 160 6.72 -27.55 -8.39
CA GLN A 160 6.23 -27.31 -7.04
C GLN A 160 7.36 -27.48 -6.02
N TYR A 161 7.17 -26.95 -4.84
CA TYR A 161 8.14 -27.06 -3.74
C TYR A 161 9.57 -26.54 -4.06
N SER A 162 9.67 -25.54 -4.94
CA SER A 162 10.92 -24.81 -5.16
C SER A 162 11.24 -23.90 -3.98
N ALA A 163 12.51 -23.66 -3.75
CA ALA A 163 12.93 -22.55 -2.88
C ALA A 163 12.98 -21.24 -3.66
N SER A 164 12.74 -20.13 -2.98
CA SER A 164 12.83 -18.79 -3.57
C SER A 164 13.53 -17.81 -2.65
N PHE A 165 14.19 -16.82 -3.23
CA PHE A 165 14.86 -15.74 -2.51
C PHE A 165 14.96 -14.49 -3.38
N VAL A 166 15.27 -13.35 -2.75
CA VAL A 166 15.59 -12.10 -3.46
C VAL A 166 17.04 -11.76 -3.21
N LEU A 167 17.80 -11.52 -4.27
CA LEU A 167 19.20 -11.17 -4.20
C LEU A 167 19.49 -10.05 -5.20
N ASN A 168 20.11 -8.95 -4.73
CA ASN A 168 20.46 -7.79 -5.56
C ASN A 168 19.27 -7.26 -6.41
N GLY A 169 18.08 -7.18 -5.82
CA GLY A 169 16.87 -6.66 -6.46
C GLY A 169 16.22 -7.59 -7.49
N GLN A 170 16.73 -8.81 -7.66
CA GLN A 170 16.12 -9.84 -8.51
C GLN A 170 15.50 -10.95 -7.66
N ALA A 171 14.38 -11.51 -8.13
CA ALA A 171 13.79 -12.69 -7.54
C ALA A 171 14.40 -13.95 -8.17
N TYR A 172 14.60 -14.99 -7.36
CA TYR A 172 15.17 -16.26 -7.80
C TYR A 172 14.26 -17.43 -7.40
N ILE A 173 14.23 -18.45 -8.27
CA ILE A 173 13.57 -19.74 -8.01
C ILE A 173 14.60 -20.83 -8.27
N VAL A 174 14.78 -21.74 -7.32
CA VAL A 174 15.77 -22.83 -7.40
C VAL A 174 15.13 -24.18 -7.07
N GLY A 175 15.53 -25.20 -7.81
CA GLY A 175 15.13 -26.59 -7.57
C GLY A 175 13.64 -26.84 -7.80
N GLY A 176 13.08 -27.75 -7.04
CA GLY A 176 11.67 -28.10 -7.07
C GLY A 176 11.39 -29.47 -7.65
N ASP A 177 10.13 -29.85 -7.55
CA ASP A 177 9.58 -31.11 -8.04
C ASP A 177 8.89 -30.89 -9.39
N LEU A 178 9.34 -31.58 -10.43
CA LEU A 178 8.77 -31.55 -11.78
C LEU A 178 7.76 -32.70 -12.02
N GLY A 179 7.47 -33.47 -10.97
CA GLY A 179 6.60 -34.63 -11.02
C GLY A 179 7.38 -35.96 -11.15
N ASP A 180 8.13 -36.11 -12.21
CA ASP A 180 8.93 -37.33 -12.49
C ASP A 180 10.36 -37.25 -11.96
N LYS A 181 10.88 -36.04 -11.75
CA LYS A 181 12.25 -35.78 -11.28
C LYS A 181 12.32 -34.53 -10.40
N ARG A 182 13.42 -34.37 -9.70
CA ARG A 182 13.78 -33.13 -9.01
C ARG A 182 14.64 -32.26 -9.94
N SER A 183 14.52 -30.96 -9.80
CA SER A 183 15.31 -29.98 -10.54
C SER A 183 16.46 -29.43 -9.70
N ASN A 184 17.56 -29.08 -10.37
CA ASN A 184 18.64 -28.28 -9.81
C ASN A 184 18.78 -26.94 -10.49
N GLU A 185 17.83 -26.59 -11.37
CA GLU A 185 17.86 -25.33 -12.12
C GLU A 185 17.64 -24.12 -11.20
N LEU A 186 18.29 -23.01 -11.58
CA LEU A 186 18.12 -21.71 -11.00
C LEU A 186 17.65 -20.74 -12.07
N PHE A 187 16.60 -20.01 -11.78
CA PHE A 187 16.09 -18.91 -12.61
C PHE A 187 16.05 -17.64 -11.84
N SER A 188 16.40 -16.52 -12.47
CA SER A 188 16.22 -15.17 -11.94
C SER A 188 15.17 -14.43 -12.73
N TYR A 189 14.41 -13.56 -12.03
CA TYR A 189 13.44 -12.64 -12.60
C TYR A 189 13.83 -11.20 -12.26
N ASN A 190 14.00 -10.38 -13.29
CA ASN A 190 14.21 -8.95 -13.14
C ASN A 190 12.87 -8.22 -13.21
N VAL A 191 12.50 -7.55 -12.12
CA VAL A 191 11.22 -6.83 -11.99
C VAL A 191 11.15 -5.61 -12.91
N GLU A 192 12.27 -4.94 -13.16
CA GLU A 192 12.35 -3.74 -13.98
C GLU A 192 12.21 -4.04 -15.48
N THR A 193 12.93 -5.06 -15.97
CA THR A 193 12.88 -5.45 -17.37
C THR A 193 11.75 -6.44 -17.69
N ASN A 194 11.09 -6.99 -16.67
CA ASN A 194 10.08 -8.03 -16.78
C ASN A 194 10.57 -9.29 -17.51
N GLU A 195 11.81 -9.72 -17.22
CA GLU A 195 12.45 -10.85 -17.91
C GLU A 195 12.92 -11.94 -16.94
N TRP A 196 12.70 -13.18 -17.35
CA TRP A 196 13.31 -14.35 -16.73
C TRP A 196 14.63 -14.72 -17.42
N LYS A 197 15.60 -15.19 -16.63
CA LYS A 197 16.89 -15.72 -17.12
C LYS A 197 17.24 -17.01 -16.41
N SER A 198 17.73 -17.99 -17.17
CA SER A 198 18.37 -19.17 -16.60
C SER A 198 19.72 -18.79 -16.04
N GLN A 199 20.04 -19.30 -14.86
CA GLN A 199 21.30 -19.08 -14.13
C GLN A 199 22.00 -20.43 -13.93
N GLN A 200 23.21 -20.39 -13.36
CA GLN A 200 23.94 -21.62 -13.03
C GLN A 200 23.14 -22.45 -12.01
N GLY A 201 22.76 -23.65 -12.37
CA GLY A 201 22.03 -24.57 -11.49
C GLY A 201 22.90 -25.03 -10.31
N CYS A 202 22.23 -25.42 -9.23
CA CYS A 202 22.91 -25.93 -8.03
C CYS A 202 23.46 -27.35 -8.22
N SER A 203 24.28 -27.80 -7.30
CA SER A 203 24.98 -29.10 -7.42
C SER A 203 24.05 -30.31 -7.22
N VAL A 204 22.95 -30.14 -6.50
CA VAL A 204 22.00 -31.21 -6.19
C VAL A 204 20.59 -30.84 -6.65
N ALA A 205 19.85 -31.83 -7.12
CA ALA A 205 18.46 -31.68 -7.54
C ALA A 205 17.53 -32.02 -6.37
N TYR A 206 17.01 -30.99 -5.70
CA TYR A 206 16.14 -31.15 -4.53
C TYR A 206 14.84 -30.33 -4.67
N SER A 207 13.81 -30.80 -3.99
CA SER A 207 12.59 -30.06 -3.67
C SER A 207 12.52 -29.79 -2.16
N HIS A 208 11.57 -28.95 -1.72
CA HIS A 208 11.32 -28.67 -0.29
C HIS A 208 12.54 -28.10 0.48
N MET A 209 13.42 -27.42 -0.23
CA MET A 209 14.56 -26.71 0.35
C MET A 209 14.11 -25.44 1.07
N ALA A 210 14.85 -25.02 2.08
CA ALA A 210 14.73 -23.69 2.66
C ALA A 210 15.75 -22.74 2.02
N ALA A 211 15.43 -21.45 1.92
CA ALA A 211 16.36 -20.44 1.40
C ALA A 211 16.32 -19.15 2.22
N THR A 212 17.46 -18.50 2.38
CA THR A 212 17.61 -17.17 2.98
C THR A 212 18.78 -16.43 2.37
N VAL A 213 18.88 -15.12 2.61
CA VAL A 213 19.95 -14.29 2.04
C VAL A 213 20.69 -13.54 3.13
N TYR A 214 22.02 -13.46 3.00
CA TYR A 214 22.89 -12.67 3.85
C TYR A 214 24.12 -12.20 3.09
N ASN A 215 24.50 -10.94 3.22
CA ASN A 215 25.69 -10.33 2.61
C ASN A 215 25.88 -10.69 1.12
N ASN A 216 24.86 -10.43 0.29
CA ASN A 216 24.84 -10.74 -1.15
C ASN A 216 25.06 -12.21 -1.50
N ARG A 217 24.75 -13.11 -0.60
CA ARG A 217 24.80 -14.57 -0.81
C ARG A 217 23.44 -15.19 -0.46
N ALA A 218 22.97 -16.09 -1.29
CA ALA A 218 21.82 -16.91 -0.99
C ALA A 218 22.24 -18.27 -0.45
N TYR A 219 21.67 -18.67 0.66
CA TYR A 219 21.88 -19.96 1.34
C TYR A 219 20.67 -20.83 1.07
N VAL A 220 20.87 -21.95 0.37
CA VAL A 220 19.84 -22.92 0.04
C VAL A 220 20.14 -24.23 0.77
N ILE A 221 19.20 -24.70 1.58
CA ILE A 221 19.50 -25.62 2.68
C ILE A 221 18.58 -26.83 2.66
N GLY A 222 19.16 -27.99 2.82
CA GLY A 222 18.45 -29.26 2.91
C GLY A 222 17.68 -29.60 1.63
N GLY A 223 16.53 -30.25 1.80
CA GLY A 223 15.67 -30.66 0.68
C GLY A 223 15.45 -32.15 0.59
N LEU A 224 14.74 -32.57 -0.45
CA LEU A 224 14.33 -33.95 -0.66
C LEU A 224 14.49 -34.35 -2.13
N ASP A 225 15.18 -35.46 -2.36
CA ASP A 225 15.09 -36.31 -3.54
C ASP A 225 14.93 -37.77 -3.07
N LYS A 226 15.72 -38.69 -3.55
CA LYS A 226 15.75 -40.10 -3.07
C LYS A 226 16.23 -40.18 -1.60
N GLN A 227 17.03 -39.21 -1.18
CA GLN A 227 17.52 -39.06 0.18
C GLN A 227 17.21 -37.67 0.70
N VAL A 228 17.19 -37.55 2.02
CA VAL A 228 17.00 -36.24 2.69
C VAL A 228 18.33 -35.50 2.70
N GLY A 229 18.31 -34.30 2.14
CA GLY A 229 19.52 -33.49 1.96
C GLY A 229 20.08 -32.91 3.25
N ILE A 230 21.41 -32.93 3.34
CA ILE A 230 22.18 -32.25 4.40
C ILE A 230 22.91 -31.03 3.86
N GLU A 231 22.90 -30.79 2.57
CA GLU A 231 23.67 -29.76 1.90
C GLU A 231 23.16 -28.37 2.26
N CYS A 232 24.10 -27.48 2.47
CA CYS A 232 23.90 -26.05 2.47
C CYS A 232 24.68 -25.45 1.31
N GLN A 233 24.00 -25.05 0.26
CA GLN A 233 24.60 -24.51 -0.94
C GLN A 233 24.52 -22.99 -0.92
N VAL A 234 25.59 -22.32 -1.32
CA VAL A 234 25.68 -20.86 -1.27
C VAL A 234 25.85 -20.31 -2.68
N TYR A 235 24.90 -19.50 -3.14
CA TYR A 235 24.91 -18.86 -4.45
C TYR A 235 25.36 -17.41 -4.35
N THR A 236 26.15 -16.97 -5.34
CA THR A 236 26.53 -15.57 -5.55
C THR A 236 26.13 -15.13 -6.95
N SER A 237 25.40 -14.01 -7.03
CA SER A 237 24.95 -13.48 -8.33
C SER A 237 26.05 -12.75 -9.11
N GLU A 238 27.10 -12.28 -8.43
CA GLU A 238 28.22 -11.58 -9.07
C GLU A 238 28.93 -12.44 -10.11
N ASN A 239 29.20 -13.69 -9.76
CA ASN A 239 29.88 -14.65 -10.62
C ASN A 239 28.94 -15.71 -11.20
N ASN A 240 27.62 -15.62 -10.93
CA ASN A 240 26.64 -16.65 -11.29
C ASN A 240 27.12 -18.05 -10.90
N SER A 241 27.56 -18.23 -9.67
CA SER A 241 28.20 -19.47 -9.22
C SER A 241 27.77 -19.91 -7.83
N TRP A 242 27.89 -21.21 -7.58
CA TRP A 242 27.69 -21.84 -6.30
C TRP A 242 29.01 -22.11 -5.61
N LEU A 243 29.09 -21.80 -4.30
CA LEU A 243 30.25 -22.15 -3.47
C LEU A 243 30.10 -23.57 -2.96
N PHE A 244 31.12 -24.40 -3.16
CA PHE A 244 31.06 -25.82 -2.86
C PHE A 244 31.51 -26.21 -1.42
N GLU A 245 32.00 -25.26 -0.65
CA GLU A 245 32.64 -25.54 0.65
C GLU A 245 31.88 -24.87 1.82
N PHE A 246 30.58 -25.03 1.89
CA PHE A 246 29.85 -24.61 3.08
C PHE A 246 29.49 -25.85 3.91
N PRO A 247 29.66 -25.82 5.27
CA PRO A 247 29.39 -26.96 6.13
C PRO A 247 27.96 -27.49 6.02
N SER A 248 27.85 -28.79 5.84
CA SER A 248 26.57 -29.49 5.77
C SER A 248 25.84 -29.46 7.11
N LEU A 249 24.51 -29.56 7.07
CA LEU A 249 23.69 -29.72 8.28
C LEU A 249 24.10 -30.95 9.08
N PRO A 250 24.01 -30.91 10.42
CA PRO A 250 24.30 -32.07 11.28
C PRO A 250 23.34 -33.24 11.04
N LYS A 251 22.14 -32.95 10.55
CA LYS A 251 21.12 -33.93 10.20
C LYS A 251 20.30 -33.44 9.01
N GLY A 252 20.10 -34.32 8.02
CA GLY A 252 19.30 -34.03 6.83
C GLY A 252 17.86 -33.67 7.16
N ARG A 253 17.31 -32.70 6.44
CA ARG A 253 15.94 -32.24 6.61
C ARG A 253 15.37 -31.57 5.37
N PHE A 254 14.07 -31.66 5.21
CA PHE A 254 13.31 -30.91 4.22
C PHE A 254 12.06 -30.27 4.88
N ASN A 255 11.39 -29.35 4.20
CA ASN A 255 10.32 -28.54 4.78
C ASN A 255 10.73 -27.82 6.09
N SER A 256 12.00 -27.51 6.24
CA SER A 256 12.49 -26.65 7.32
C SER A 256 12.35 -25.17 6.95
N VAL A 257 12.48 -24.30 7.95
CA VAL A 257 12.61 -22.87 7.72
C VAL A 257 14.01 -22.42 8.08
N CYS A 258 14.54 -21.45 7.35
CA CYS A 258 15.80 -20.82 7.67
C CYS A 258 15.67 -19.29 7.67
N PHE A 259 16.49 -18.66 8.48
CA PHE A 259 16.57 -17.19 8.59
C PHE A 259 17.96 -16.79 9.07
N VAL A 260 18.31 -15.53 8.84
CA VAL A 260 19.52 -14.95 9.40
C VAL A 260 19.17 -13.94 10.48
N TYR A 261 19.87 -14.00 11.58
CA TYR A 261 19.76 -13.06 12.69
C TYR A 261 21.11 -12.85 13.35
N ARG A 262 21.57 -11.59 13.50
CA ARG A 262 22.86 -11.22 14.13
C ARG A 262 24.02 -12.07 13.62
N ASP A 263 24.30 -11.97 12.32
CA ASP A 263 25.42 -12.66 11.64
C ASP A 263 25.43 -14.20 11.83
N SER A 264 24.30 -14.78 12.09
CA SER A 264 24.14 -16.22 12.22
C SER A 264 22.98 -16.75 11.40
N LEU A 265 23.19 -17.89 10.76
CA LEU A 265 22.21 -18.64 10.01
C LEU A 265 21.54 -19.66 10.94
N TYR A 266 20.25 -19.65 10.95
CA TYR A 266 19.42 -20.56 11.76
C TYR A 266 18.57 -21.45 10.88
N VAL A 267 18.44 -22.71 11.24
CA VAL A 267 17.50 -23.64 10.63
C VAL A 267 16.64 -24.26 11.72
N PHE A 268 15.33 -24.23 11.52
CA PHE A 268 14.34 -24.71 12.47
C PHE A 268 13.40 -25.71 11.83
N GLY A 269 13.10 -26.75 12.55
CA GLY A 269 12.09 -27.75 12.18
C GLY A 269 12.45 -28.56 10.94
N GLY A 270 11.45 -28.91 10.17
CA GLY A 270 11.55 -29.82 9.04
C GLY A 270 11.33 -31.29 9.44
N THR A 271 11.58 -32.18 8.52
CA THR A 271 11.43 -33.64 8.71
C THR A 271 12.54 -34.41 8.02
N ASP A 272 12.86 -35.62 8.53
CA ASP A 272 13.81 -36.56 7.94
C ASP A 272 13.11 -37.77 7.30
N ASN A 273 11.82 -37.66 6.96
CA ASN A 273 10.88 -38.71 6.56
C ASN A 273 10.40 -39.65 7.67
N SER A 274 11.11 -39.75 8.78
CA SER A 274 10.70 -40.62 9.90
C SER A 274 10.08 -39.84 11.04
N SER A 275 10.49 -38.61 11.24
CA SER A 275 9.99 -37.75 12.31
C SER A 275 10.12 -36.27 11.96
N ASN A 276 9.19 -35.47 12.42
CA ASN A 276 9.33 -34.02 12.42
C ASN A 276 10.34 -33.58 13.48
N MET A 277 11.09 -32.53 13.19
CA MET A 277 12.16 -32.02 14.04
C MET A 277 11.70 -30.82 14.85
N ASN A 278 12.19 -30.71 16.05
CA ASN A 278 11.95 -29.57 16.93
C ASN A 278 13.22 -28.78 17.28
N GLU A 279 14.32 -29.10 16.62
CA GLU A 279 15.60 -28.48 16.90
C GLU A 279 15.78 -27.17 16.15
N ILE A 280 16.43 -26.21 16.80
CA ILE A 280 16.99 -25.03 16.17
C ILE A 280 18.51 -25.25 16.11
N VAL A 281 19.06 -25.29 14.90
CA VAL A 281 20.49 -25.34 14.65
C VAL A 281 20.99 -23.98 14.14
N ARG A 282 22.15 -23.57 14.59
CA ARG A 282 22.77 -22.29 14.30
C ARG A 282 24.15 -22.49 13.68
N TYR A 283 24.48 -21.67 12.69
CA TYR A 283 25.80 -21.51 12.13
C TYR A 283 26.25 -20.06 12.23
N ASP A 284 27.47 -19.78 12.70
CA ASP A 284 28.03 -18.44 12.78
C ASP A 284 28.67 -18.05 11.44
N LEU A 285 28.03 -17.12 10.71
CA LEU A 285 28.45 -16.69 9.40
C LEU A 285 29.74 -15.82 9.41
N SER A 286 30.14 -15.31 10.57
CA SER A 286 31.39 -14.56 10.72
C SER A 286 32.64 -15.44 10.57
N THR A 287 32.49 -16.76 10.70
CA THR A 287 33.58 -17.74 10.65
C THR A 287 34.03 -18.10 9.23
N GLN A 288 33.47 -17.52 8.20
CA GLN A 288 33.87 -17.68 6.79
C GLN A 288 34.00 -19.17 6.34
N ASN A 289 32.98 -19.99 6.62
CA ASN A 289 32.90 -21.43 6.30
C ASN A 289 33.81 -22.36 7.13
N SER A 290 34.54 -21.86 8.14
CA SER A 290 35.33 -22.69 9.06
C SER A 290 34.63 -23.04 10.36
N GLY A 291 33.39 -22.60 10.54
CA GLY A 291 32.57 -22.86 11.72
C GLY A 291 31.88 -24.22 11.71
N GLU A 292 31.18 -24.51 12.78
CA GLU A 292 30.36 -25.71 12.93
C GLU A 292 28.91 -25.37 13.25
N TRP A 293 28.00 -26.23 12.83
CA TRP A 293 26.61 -26.15 13.24
C TRP A 293 26.44 -26.55 14.68
N THR A 294 25.71 -25.77 15.46
CA THR A 294 25.41 -26.06 16.86
C THR A 294 23.88 -26.12 17.08
N THR A 295 23.42 -27.11 17.82
CA THR A 295 22.05 -27.14 18.31
C THR A 295 21.92 -26.21 19.50
N ILE A 296 21.12 -25.16 19.39
CA ILE A 296 21.01 -24.14 20.43
C ILE A 296 19.75 -24.27 21.27
N ALA A 297 18.71 -24.89 20.74
CA ALA A 297 17.44 -25.09 21.44
C ALA A 297 16.64 -26.25 20.85
N LYS A 298 15.71 -26.78 21.67
CA LYS A 298 14.62 -27.66 21.25
C LYS A 298 13.31 -27.04 21.70
N VAL A 299 12.33 -26.94 20.79
CA VAL A 299 11.01 -26.39 21.09
C VAL A 299 10.08 -27.54 21.48
N ASN A 300 9.72 -27.61 22.75
CA ASN A 300 9.11 -28.80 23.37
C ASN A 300 7.73 -29.25 22.83
N GLU A 301 7.04 -28.42 22.06
CA GLU A 301 5.72 -28.75 21.52
C GLU A 301 5.61 -28.65 19.99
N ALA A 302 6.72 -28.45 19.31
CA ALA A 302 6.73 -28.09 17.90
C ALA A 302 7.65 -28.98 17.08
N ASN A 303 7.28 -30.25 16.93
CA ASN A 303 7.72 -30.99 15.77
C ASN A 303 7.04 -30.36 14.55
N GLN A 304 7.71 -29.45 13.87
CA GLN A 304 7.09 -28.65 12.80
C GLN A 304 7.81 -28.83 11.47
N ARG A 305 7.02 -29.04 10.41
CA ARG A 305 7.47 -28.98 9.02
C ARG A 305 6.62 -27.99 8.26
N GLY A 306 7.17 -27.35 7.23
CA GLY A 306 6.44 -26.42 6.37
C GLY A 306 6.03 -25.11 7.06
N GLY A 307 6.76 -24.69 8.09
CA GLY A 307 6.52 -23.45 8.81
C GLY A 307 6.99 -22.21 8.03
N VAL A 308 6.91 -21.07 8.73
CA VAL A 308 7.45 -19.79 8.26
C VAL A 308 8.38 -19.21 9.31
N ALA A 309 9.35 -18.41 8.86
CA ALA A 309 10.17 -17.60 9.77
C ALA A 309 10.42 -16.22 9.14
N PHE A 310 10.42 -15.20 10.00
CA PHE A 310 10.75 -13.84 9.61
C PHE A 310 11.35 -13.08 10.78
N VAL A 311 12.16 -12.09 10.47
CA VAL A 311 12.81 -11.20 11.43
C VAL A 311 12.17 -9.82 11.31
N VAL A 312 11.69 -9.29 12.44
CA VAL A 312 11.13 -7.94 12.53
C VAL A 312 11.89 -7.20 13.62
N GLU A 313 12.56 -6.13 13.25
CA GLU A 313 13.45 -5.39 14.14
C GLU A 313 14.50 -6.33 14.80
N ASP A 314 14.44 -6.48 16.12
CA ASP A 314 15.36 -7.30 16.91
C ASP A 314 14.71 -8.60 17.43
N LYS A 315 13.66 -9.08 16.75
CA LYS A 315 12.91 -10.29 17.13
C LYS A 315 12.76 -11.24 15.94
N VAL A 316 12.82 -12.52 16.25
CA VAL A 316 12.57 -13.60 15.30
C VAL A 316 11.21 -14.23 15.62
N TYR A 317 10.41 -14.41 14.59
CA TYR A 317 9.14 -15.14 14.65
C TYR A 317 9.27 -16.36 13.75
N ALA A 318 9.06 -17.55 14.30
CA ALA A 318 9.12 -18.81 13.57
C ALA A 318 8.02 -19.77 14.08
N GLY A 319 7.37 -20.48 13.16
CA GLY A 319 6.31 -21.40 13.53
C GLY A 319 5.29 -21.62 12.42
N LEU A 320 4.04 -21.95 12.81
CA LEU A 320 2.87 -22.17 11.93
C LEU A 320 2.99 -23.39 11.00
N GLY A 321 3.93 -24.30 11.25
CA GLY A 321 4.06 -25.54 10.50
C GLY A 321 3.06 -26.62 10.92
N GLU A 322 3.03 -27.70 10.15
CA GLU A 322 2.29 -28.93 10.44
C GLU A 322 3.01 -29.71 11.56
N LYS A 323 2.26 -30.27 12.54
CA LYS A 323 2.76 -31.11 13.63
C LYS A 323 2.91 -32.57 13.22
#